data_18fe3e5756c365e44a2908a477b100ad
#
_entry.id   18fe3e5756c365e44a2908a477b100ad
#
_cell.length_a   1.000
_cell.length_b   1.000
_cell.length_c   1.000
_cell.angle_alpha   90.00
_cell.angle_beta   90.00
_cell.angle_gamma   90.00
#
_symmetry.space_group_name_H-M   'P 1'
#
loop_
_entity.id
_entity.type
_entity.pdbx_description
1 polymer ?
#
loop_
_entity_poly.entity_id
_entity_poly.type
_entity_poly.pdbx_seq_one_letter_code
_entity_poly.pdbx_strand_id
1 'polypeptide(L)'
;MKMRKRKAKRSNIPGRYLLSFAAVALILFLLQVCRDTIAGSRIDWISQHTAIADYFRRRFYSTHNLFPQFAAELGGGQNIYYFAYYGLYHPLYLLSWLFPFLSMETWFQIIGILTHMADGLLCFLWLRRHTEEKASFIGALMLMLSTAVVYHTSAQVMFVQYMPFLLLMLIGTDIRRETGKGAVLTTGTVGLILSSYYFVPAGVVSTGLWILANIPIKGNTFRSWMQELIRQGLPVLYGGLLCMFYLAPVAGALFSGRSKGEGRSWKQLLLPDFSTEKVLYSPYGLGLTAMAVILLCIWIGWKSCKERMLAVCLAVVFVLPVCSWTLNGGLYARSKVFLPFLPIVCYLCAAFLKNREKEKYRERKLSSDMRPAA
;
A
#
# COMPACT_ATOMS: atom_id res chain seq x y z
N MET A 1 31.91 7.63 -13.46
CA MET A 1 30.95 8.74 -13.64
C MET A 1 30.37 9.07 -12.26
N LYS A 2 30.83 10.18 -11.64
CA LYS A 2 30.46 10.58 -10.26
C LYS A 2 28.95 10.84 -10.22
N MET A 3 28.19 10.01 -9.55
CA MET A 3 26.80 10.31 -9.19
C MET A 3 26.80 11.61 -8.38
N ARG A 4 26.27 12.67 -8.95
CA ARG A 4 26.00 13.93 -8.25
C ARG A 4 25.12 13.56 -7.05
N LYS A 5 25.70 13.52 -5.84
CA LYS A 5 24.96 13.47 -4.58
C LYS A 5 23.94 14.61 -4.61
N ARG A 6 22.72 14.33 -5.00
CA ARG A 6 21.60 15.23 -4.73
C ARG A 6 21.51 15.27 -3.21
N LYS A 7 22.11 16.30 -2.60
CA LYS A 7 21.81 16.64 -1.20
C LYS A 7 20.29 16.67 -1.10
N ALA A 8 19.73 15.73 -0.37
CA ALA A 8 18.32 15.76 -0.02
C ALA A 8 18.09 17.13 0.60
N LYS A 9 17.39 17.99 -0.11
CA LYS A 9 16.95 19.27 0.41
C LYS A 9 16.02 18.91 1.55
N ARG A 10 16.53 18.93 2.78
CA ARG A 10 15.73 18.91 4.01
C ARG A 10 14.93 20.22 4.02
N SER A 11 13.99 20.35 3.11
CA SER A 11 12.99 21.39 3.23
C SER A 11 11.93 20.85 4.17
N ASN A 12 11.66 21.56 5.22
CA ASN A 12 10.50 21.34 6.09
C ASN A 12 9.27 21.09 5.20
N ILE A 13 8.42 20.15 5.62
CA ILE A 13 7.15 19.95 4.93
C ILE A 13 6.37 21.25 5.13
N PRO A 14 5.98 21.93 4.05
CA PRO A 14 5.16 23.14 4.23
C PRO A 14 3.88 22.77 4.98
N GLY A 15 3.58 23.44 6.07
CA GLY A 15 2.41 23.17 6.93
C GLY A 15 1.10 23.09 6.15
N ARG A 16 1.00 23.83 5.02
CA ARG A 16 -0.15 23.79 4.11
C ARG A 16 -0.47 22.38 3.57
N TYR A 17 0.52 21.54 3.26
CA TYR A 17 0.26 20.18 2.77
C TYR A 17 -0.20 19.25 3.90
N LEU A 18 0.39 19.39 5.09
CA LEU A 18 -0.07 18.65 6.27
C LEU A 18 -1.52 19.00 6.61
N LEU A 19 -1.85 20.30 6.62
CA LEU A 19 -3.21 20.78 6.82
C LEU A 19 -4.16 20.28 5.73
N SER A 20 -3.73 20.24 4.46
CA SER A 20 -4.56 19.71 3.37
C SER A 20 -4.87 18.22 3.55
N PHE A 21 -3.90 17.40 3.93
CA PHE A 21 -4.12 15.97 4.17
C PHE A 21 -5.04 15.74 5.39
N ALA A 22 -4.83 16.50 6.45
CA ALA A 22 -5.71 16.47 7.63
C ALA A 22 -7.13 16.90 7.27
N ALA A 23 -7.30 17.98 6.50
CA ALA A 23 -8.60 18.47 6.05
C ALA A 23 -9.31 17.44 5.17
N VAL A 24 -8.63 16.81 4.21
CA VAL A 24 -9.22 15.77 3.36
C VAL A 24 -9.68 14.59 4.21
N ALA A 25 -8.86 14.08 5.12
CA ALA A 25 -9.22 12.96 5.98
C ALA A 25 -10.43 13.31 6.87
N LEU A 26 -10.45 14.51 7.45
CA LEU A 26 -11.54 14.97 8.30
C LEU A 26 -12.84 15.20 7.50
N ILE A 27 -12.76 15.84 6.33
CA ILE A 27 -13.94 16.07 5.47
C ILE A 27 -14.57 14.75 5.05
N LEU A 28 -13.77 13.76 4.62
CA LEU A 28 -14.28 12.45 4.23
C LEU A 28 -14.96 11.75 5.42
N PHE A 29 -14.38 11.84 6.60
CA PHE A 29 -15.01 11.31 7.83
C PHE A 29 -16.33 12.01 8.16
N LEU A 30 -16.34 13.35 8.15
CA LEU A 30 -17.55 14.13 8.43
C LEU A 30 -18.67 13.86 7.41
N LEU A 31 -18.34 13.73 6.12
CA LEU A 31 -19.33 13.37 5.08
C LEU A 31 -20.00 12.03 5.35
N GLN A 32 -19.28 11.08 5.96
CA GLN A 32 -19.85 9.79 6.35
C GLN A 32 -20.78 9.93 7.57
N VAL A 33 -20.36 10.67 8.57
CA VAL A 33 -21.17 10.91 9.80
C VAL A 33 -22.41 11.73 9.50
N CYS A 34 -22.30 12.80 8.68
CA CYS A 34 -23.43 13.69 8.36
C CYS A 34 -24.54 13.04 7.49
N ARG A 35 -24.28 11.86 6.92
CA ARG A 35 -25.28 11.12 6.13
C ARG A 35 -26.04 10.07 6.91
N ASP A 36 -26.05 10.12 8.25
CA ASP A 36 -26.57 9.07 9.13
C ASP A 36 -25.96 7.68 8.82
N THR A 37 -24.84 7.67 8.11
CA THR A 37 -24.09 6.47 7.88
C THR A 37 -23.20 6.23 9.10
N ILE A 38 -23.37 5.09 9.72
CA ILE A 38 -22.43 4.63 10.74
C ILE A 38 -21.06 4.53 10.08
N ALA A 39 -20.07 5.23 10.62
CA ALA A 39 -18.69 5.01 10.21
C ALA A 39 -18.38 3.53 10.47
N GLY A 40 -18.25 2.78 9.38
CA GLY A 40 -18.15 1.33 9.42
C GLY A 40 -19.26 0.63 8.65
N SER A 41 -19.07 -0.66 8.41
CA SER A 41 -20.04 -1.52 7.77
C SER A 41 -20.87 -2.28 8.84
N ARG A 42 -22.17 -2.31 8.71
CA ARG A 42 -23.03 -3.13 9.60
C ARG A 42 -22.67 -4.61 9.54
N ILE A 43 -22.18 -5.10 8.39
CA ILE A 43 -21.87 -6.52 8.19
C ILE A 43 -20.52 -6.87 8.80
N ASP A 44 -19.45 -6.20 8.38
CA ASP A 44 -18.09 -6.61 8.74
C ASP A 44 -17.49 -5.79 9.90
N TRP A 45 -17.81 -4.50 9.98
CA TRP A 45 -17.22 -3.60 10.96
C TRP A 45 -17.60 -3.96 12.40
N ILE A 46 -18.90 -3.99 12.71
CA ILE A 46 -19.39 -4.26 14.07
C ILE A 46 -19.23 -5.74 14.41
N SER A 47 -19.63 -6.63 13.49
CA SER A 47 -19.68 -8.07 13.75
C SER A 47 -18.32 -8.77 13.74
N GLN A 48 -17.32 -8.18 13.09
CA GLN A 48 -16.02 -8.84 12.90
C GLN A 48 -14.85 -7.93 13.28
N HIS A 49 -14.66 -6.78 12.64
CA HIS A 49 -13.44 -5.99 12.81
C HIS A 49 -13.31 -5.47 14.23
N THR A 50 -14.32 -4.78 14.74
CA THR A 50 -14.29 -4.25 16.11
C THR A 50 -14.43 -5.35 17.14
N ALA A 51 -15.33 -6.32 16.92
CA ALA A 51 -15.60 -7.39 17.86
C ALA A 51 -14.38 -8.31 18.08
N ILE A 52 -13.67 -8.71 17.02
CA ILE A 52 -12.49 -9.57 17.12
C ILE A 52 -11.33 -8.83 17.80
N ALA A 53 -11.10 -7.56 17.43
CA ALA A 53 -10.06 -6.76 18.04
C ALA A 53 -10.36 -6.48 19.53
N ASP A 54 -11.63 -6.24 19.89
CA ASP A 54 -12.05 -6.06 21.27
C ASP A 54 -11.97 -7.34 22.08
N TYR A 55 -12.35 -8.48 21.49
CA TYR A 55 -12.18 -9.80 22.10
C TYR A 55 -10.70 -10.05 22.43
N PHE A 56 -9.77 -9.79 21.50
CA PHE A 56 -8.35 -10.00 21.72
C PHE A 56 -7.81 -9.08 22.83
N ARG A 57 -8.23 -7.81 22.88
CA ARG A 57 -7.90 -6.88 23.95
C ARG A 57 -8.41 -7.35 25.31
N ARG A 58 -9.68 -7.72 25.41
CA ARG A 58 -10.29 -8.22 26.66
C ARG A 58 -9.63 -9.53 27.12
N ARG A 59 -9.32 -10.42 26.18
CA ARG A 59 -8.62 -11.68 26.48
C ARG A 59 -7.25 -11.41 27.07
N PHE A 60 -6.51 -10.45 26.54
CA PHE A 60 -5.23 -10.04 27.13
C PHE A 60 -5.41 -9.52 28.57
N TYR A 61 -6.36 -8.67 28.83
CA TYR A 61 -6.57 -8.15 30.20
C TYR A 61 -6.96 -9.24 31.19
N SER A 62 -7.72 -10.23 30.79
CA SER A 62 -8.17 -11.31 31.68
C SER A 62 -7.10 -12.36 31.94
N THR A 63 -6.20 -12.61 30.97
CA THR A 63 -5.25 -13.73 31.04
C THR A 63 -3.79 -13.29 31.11
N HIS A 64 -3.49 -12.03 30.83
CA HIS A 64 -2.12 -11.48 30.61
C HIS A 64 -1.31 -12.28 29.57
N ASN A 65 -1.98 -13.07 28.72
CA ASN A 65 -1.35 -13.86 27.67
C ASN A 65 -1.36 -13.06 26.36
N LEU A 66 -0.17 -12.66 25.89
CA LEU A 66 -0.01 -11.95 24.63
C LEU A 66 -0.17 -12.88 23.40
N PHE A 67 0.05 -14.18 23.60
CA PHE A 67 0.05 -15.18 22.51
C PHE A 67 -0.97 -16.31 22.79
N PRO A 68 -2.27 -15.97 22.90
CA PRO A 68 -3.29 -16.99 23.07
C PRO A 68 -3.35 -17.89 21.83
N GLN A 69 -3.59 -19.20 22.05
CA GLN A 69 -3.67 -20.18 20.97
C GLN A 69 -5.12 -20.49 20.59
N PHE A 70 -6.04 -20.32 21.52
CA PHE A 70 -7.42 -20.73 21.38
C PHE A 70 -8.38 -19.62 21.80
N ALA A 71 -9.43 -19.40 21.00
CA ALA A 71 -10.52 -18.48 21.24
C ALA A 71 -11.79 -19.28 21.52
N ALA A 72 -12.13 -19.47 22.81
CA ALA A 72 -13.25 -20.30 23.22
C ALA A 72 -14.60 -19.71 22.80
N GLU A 73 -14.73 -18.39 22.90
CA GLU A 73 -15.98 -17.66 22.69
C GLU A 73 -16.21 -17.23 21.24
N LEU A 74 -15.26 -17.48 20.34
CA LEU A 74 -15.40 -17.15 18.92
C LEU A 74 -15.66 -18.39 18.07
N GLY A 75 -16.73 -18.37 17.30
CA GLY A 75 -17.05 -19.41 16.34
C GLY A 75 -17.21 -20.82 16.93
N GLY A 76 -17.66 -20.93 18.19
CA GLY A 76 -17.79 -22.20 18.88
C GLY A 76 -16.47 -22.78 19.42
N GLY A 77 -15.42 -21.97 19.49
CA GLY A 77 -14.10 -22.38 19.98
C GLY A 77 -13.18 -22.83 18.85
N GLN A 78 -12.15 -22.04 18.58
CA GLN A 78 -11.21 -22.36 17.50
C GLN A 78 -9.83 -21.71 17.73
N ASN A 79 -8.87 -22.09 16.87
CA ASN A 79 -7.55 -21.47 16.87
C ASN A 79 -7.68 -19.98 16.57
N ILE A 80 -7.13 -19.13 17.44
CA ILE A 80 -7.22 -17.66 17.32
C ILE A 80 -6.57 -17.15 16.04
N TYR A 81 -5.58 -17.84 15.50
CA TYR A 81 -4.88 -17.43 14.28
C TYR A 81 -5.73 -17.58 12.99
N TYR A 82 -6.90 -18.23 13.05
CA TYR A 82 -7.88 -18.14 11.97
C TYR A 82 -8.39 -16.72 11.79
N PHE A 83 -8.36 -15.91 12.87
CA PHE A 83 -8.72 -14.50 12.86
C PHE A 83 -7.55 -13.55 12.52
N ALA A 84 -6.36 -14.09 12.24
CA ALA A 84 -5.20 -13.27 11.86
C ALA A 84 -5.45 -12.36 10.65
N TYR A 85 -6.39 -12.73 9.79
CA TYR A 85 -6.88 -11.90 8.69
C TYR A 85 -7.35 -10.52 9.13
N TYR A 86 -7.85 -10.39 10.37
CA TYR A 86 -8.35 -9.16 10.95
C TYR A 86 -7.28 -8.34 11.68
N GLY A 87 -5.99 -8.68 11.52
CA GLY A 87 -4.88 -7.89 12.05
C GLY A 87 -4.69 -7.99 13.56
N LEU A 88 -4.73 -9.20 14.15
CA LEU A 88 -4.64 -9.42 15.61
C LEU A 88 -3.48 -8.66 16.28
N TYR A 89 -2.33 -8.61 15.63
CA TYR A 89 -1.12 -7.91 16.14
C TYR A 89 -0.87 -6.58 15.44
N HIS A 90 -1.89 -5.99 14.81
CA HIS A 90 -1.75 -4.69 14.19
C HIS A 90 -1.26 -3.66 15.21
N PRO A 91 -0.14 -2.93 14.94
CA PRO A 91 0.46 -2.03 15.94
C PRO A 91 -0.52 -1.01 16.53
N LEU A 92 -1.41 -0.47 15.68
CA LEU A 92 -2.43 0.48 16.14
C LEU A 92 -3.54 -0.19 16.98
N TYR A 93 -3.83 -1.49 16.76
CA TYR A 93 -4.81 -2.20 17.60
C TYR A 93 -4.21 -2.50 18.97
N LEU A 94 -2.95 -2.93 19.01
CA LEU A 94 -2.22 -3.11 20.28
C LEU A 94 -2.09 -1.79 21.05
N LEU A 95 -1.93 -0.67 20.36
CA LEU A 95 -1.90 0.65 21.00
C LEU A 95 -3.23 0.98 21.74
N SER A 96 -4.38 0.44 21.28
CA SER A 96 -5.67 0.61 21.97
C SER A 96 -5.66 0.07 23.40
N TRP A 97 -4.76 -0.85 23.71
CA TRP A 97 -4.65 -1.45 25.05
C TRP A 97 -4.16 -0.45 26.11
N LEU A 98 -3.56 0.66 25.69
CA LEU A 98 -3.22 1.77 26.58
C LEU A 98 -4.43 2.68 26.90
N PHE A 99 -5.55 2.49 26.18
CA PHE A 99 -6.75 3.31 26.28
C PHE A 99 -8.02 2.45 26.53
N PRO A 100 -8.09 1.70 27.64
CA PRO A 100 -9.17 0.74 27.90
C PRO A 100 -10.55 1.40 28.01
N PHE A 101 -10.61 2.70 28.30
CA PHE A 101 -11.84 3.49 28.41
C PHE A 101 -12.47 3.82 27.04
N LEU A 102 -11.73 3.67 25.93
CA LEU A 102 -12.27 3.86 24.59
C LEU A 102 -12.85 2.56 24.06
N SER A 103 -14.08 2.63 23.51
CA SER A 103 -14.63 1.49 22.77
C SER A 103 -13.78 1.18 21.55
N MET A 104 -13.74 -0.09 21.11
CA MET A 104 -12.98 -0.46 19.91
C MET A 104 -13.54 0.20 18.64
N GLU A 105 -14.84 0.45 18.60
CA GLU A 105 -15.48 1.19 17.51
C GLU A 105 -14.95 2.63 17.39
N THR A 106 -14.93 3.35 18.50
CA THR A 106 -14.36 4.73 18.56
C THR A 106 -12.89 4.70 18.19
N TRP A 107 -12.14 3.72 18.69
CA TRP A 107 -10.72 3.57 18.38
C TRP A 107 -10.49 3.37 16.88
N PHE A 108 -11.29 2.52 16.22
CA PHE A 108 -11.19 2.28 14.78
C PHE A 108 -11.50 3.52 13.95
N GLN A 109 -12.43 4.37 14.40
CA GLN A 109 -12.70 5.65 13.75
C GLN A 109 -11.50 6.59 13.85
N ILE A 110 -10.90 6.71 15.05
CA ILE A 110 -9.71 7.55 15.27
C ILE A 110 -8.54 7.07 14.39
N ILE A 111 -8.22 5.78 14.43
CA ILE A 111 -7.10 5.26 13.63
C ILE A 111 -7.39 5.29 12.13
N GLY A 112 -8.65 5.19 11.71
CA GLY A 112 -9.06 5.37 10.32
C GLY A 112 -8.68 6.75 9.80
N ILE A 113 -9.01 7.82 10.54
CA ILE A 113 -8.64 9.19 10.19
C ILE A 113 -7.11 9.36 10.19
N LEU A 114 -6.45 8.89 11.25
CA LEU A 114 -4.99 9.06 11.40
C LEU A 114 -4.20 8.31 10.32
N THR A 115 -4.60 7.07 9.98
CA THR A 115 -3.94 6.30 8.92
C THR A 115 -4.19 6.91 7.56
N HIS A 116 -5.40 7.38 7.29
CA HIS A 116 -5.71 8.04 6.02
C HIS A 116 -4.88 9.33 5.82
N MET A 117 -4.71 10.12 6.90
CA MET A 117 -3.82 11.28 6.90
C MET A 117 -2.35 10.86 6.70
N ALA A 118 -1.91 9.79 7.37
CA ALA A 118 -0.55 9.24 7.21
C ALA A 118 -0.28 8.73 5.80
N ASP A 119 -1.27 8.14 5.14
CA ASP A 119 -1.18 7.70 3.73
C ASP A 119 -0.88 8.88 2.81
N GLY A 120 -1.60 9.98 2.94
CA GLY A 120 -1.34 11.19 2.18
C GLY A 120 0.07 11.75 2.43
N LEU A 121 0.44 11.87 3.70
CA LEU A 121 1.73 12.42 4.11
C LEU A 121 2.90 11.54 3.63
N LEU A 122 2.85 10.23 3.89
CA LEU A 122 3.94 9.30 3.51
C LEU A 122 4.04 9.15 1.99
N CYS A 123 2.91 9.11 1.29
CA CYS A 123 2.89 9.10 -0.17
C CYS A 123 3.53 10.39 -0.74
N PHE A 124 3.17 11.55 -0.21
CA PHE A 124 3.79 12.81 -0.58
C PHE A 124 5.30 12.81 -0.33
N LEU A 125 5.74 12.37 0.86
CA LEU A 125 7.16 12.28 1.22
C LEU A 125 7.95 11.34 0.30
N TRP A 126 7.34 10.23 -0.09
CA TRP A 126 7.93 9.31 -1.05
C TRP A 126 7.99 9.91 -2.45
N LEU A 127 6.87 10.44 -2.96
CA LEU A 127 6.79 11.00 -4.32
C LEU A 127 7.72 12.19 -4.53
N ARG A 128 7.86 13.09 -3.54
CA ARG A 128 8.75 14.28 -3.65
C ARG A 128 10.24 13.93 -3.74
N ARG A 129 10.62 12.68 -3.49
CA ARG A 129 12.00 12.20 -3.77
C ARG A 129 12.23 11.98 -5.27
N HIS A 130 11.16 11.80 -6.04
CA HIS A 130 11.19 11.41 -7.45
C HIS A 130 10.55 12.42 -8.39
N THR A 131 9.59 13.18 -7.91
CA THR A 131 8.83 14.16 -8.69
C THR A 131 8.92 15.56 -8.09
N GLU A 132 8.29 16.54 -8.72
CA GLU A 132 8.21 17.90 -8.21
C GLU A 132 7.14 18.01 -7.14
N GLU A 133 7.23 19.02 -6.28
CA GLU A 133 6.39 19.17 -5.09
C GLU A 133 4.90 19.18 -5.42
N LYS A 134 4.47 19.94 -6.44
CA LYS A 134 3.06 19.99 -6.88
C LYS A 134 2.57 18.63 -7.40
N ALA A 135 3.36 17.99 -8.26
CA ALA A 135 3.02 16.67 -8.80
C ALA A 135 2.96 15.60 -7.69
N SER A 136 3.86 15.70 -6.70
CA SER A 136 3.86 14.82 -5.53
C SER A 136 2.61 15.00 -4.67
N PHE A 137 2.16 16.24 -4.49
CA PHE A 137 0.95 16.54 -3.74
C PHE A 137 -0.30 15.99 -4.45
N ILE A 138 -0.41 16.20 -5.77
CA ILE A 138 -1.50 15.64 -6.57
C ILE A 138 -1.49 14.12 -6.49
N GLY A 139 -0.33 13.47 -6.64
CA GLY A 139 -0.21 12.01 -6.52
C GLY A 139 -0.62 11.48 -5.13
N ALA A 140 -0.30 12.19 -4.06
CA ALA A 140 -0.72 11.85 -2.71
C ALA A 140 -2.25 12.02 -2.52
N LEU A 141 -2.83 13.07 -3.06
CA LEU A 141 -4.29 13.25 -3.07
C LEU A 141 -4.99 12.16 -3.90
N MET A 142 -4.40 11.73 -5.02
CA MET A 142 -4.95 10.61 -5.80
C MET A 142 -5.00 9.31 -5.00
N LEU A 143 -3.98 9.04 -4.16
CA LEU A 143 -4.01 7.91 -3.25
C LEU A 143 -5.15 8.05 -2.24
N MET A 144 -5.23 9.17 -1.53
CA MET A 144 -6.25 9.42 -0.50
C MET A 144 -7.68 9.39 -1.06
N LEU A 145 -7.88 9.91 -2.27
CA LEU A 145 -9.19 10.04 -2.90
C LEU A 145 -9.55 8.87 -3.81
N SER A 146 -8.70 7.84 -3.90
CA SER A 146 -9.07 6.64 -4.67
C SER A 146 -10.29 5.96 -4.04
N THR A 147 -11.22 5.49 -4.87
CA THR A 147 -12.47 4.88 -4.41
C THR A 147 -12.23 3.74 -3.41
N ALA A 148 -11.21 2.92 -3.66
CA ALA A 148 -10.87 1.80 -2.79
C ALA A 148 -10.40 2.28 -1.41
N VAL A 149 -9.52 3.28 -1.34
CA VAL A 149 -9.01 3.80 -0.06
C VAL A 149 -10.13 4.49 0.72
N VAL A 150 -10.91 5.36 0.07
CA VAL A 150 -12.05 6.06 0.70
C VAL A 150 -13.06 5.06 1.25
N TYR A 151 -13.47 4.09 0.44
CA TYR A 151 -14.44 3.08 0.86
C TYR A 151 -13.93 2.24 2.04
N HIS A 152 -12.72 1.70 1.94
CA HIS A 152 -12.22 0.80 2.98
C HIS A 152 -11.84 1.54 4.26
N THR A 153 -11.42 2.79 4.21
CA THR A 153 -11.17 3.58 5.42
C THR A 153 -12.42 3.70 6.29
N SER A 154 -13.61 3.69 5.68
CA SER A 154 -14.87 3.81 6.39
C SER A 154 -15.58 2.48 6.63
N ALA A 155 -15.45 1.51 5.72
CA ALA A 155 -16.26 0.30 5.75
C ALA A 155 -15.48 -0.95 6.18
N GLN A 156 -14.19 -1.05 5.80
CA GLN A 156 -13.38 -2.24 6.03
C GLN A 156 -11.91 -1.84 6.25
N VAL A 157 -11.68 -1.10 7.30
CA VAL A 157 -10.39 -0.43 7.60
C VAL A 157 -9.16 -1.35 7.56
N MET A 158 -9.33 -2.62 7.84
CA MET A 158 -8.26 -3.63 7.74
C MET A 158 -7.65 -3.76 6.33
N PHE A 159 -8.37 -3.34 5.28
CA PHE A 159 -7.86 -3.42 3.91
C PHE A 159 -6.95 -2.25 3.52
N VAL A 160 -6.88 -1.21 4.34
CA VAL A 160 -6.07 -0.01 4.04
C VAL A 160 -5.08 0.35 5.14
N GLN A 161 -5.28 -0.11 6.38
CA GLN A 161 -4.41 0.27 7.51
C GLN A 161 -2.96 -0.22 7.40
N TYR A 162 -2.65 -1.15 6.51
CA TYR A 162 -1.27 -1.54 6.19
C TYR A 162 -0.56 -0.53 5.27
N MET A 163 -1.30 0.35 4.59
CA MET A 163 -0.77 1.25 3.56
C MET A 163 0.34 2.17 4.07
N PRO A 164 0.27 2.78 5.27
CA PRO A 164 1.39 3.57 5.81
C PRO A 164 2.68 2.77 5.90
N PHE A 165 2.61 1.48 6.28
CA PHE A 165 3.78 0.61 6.38
C PHE A 165 4.34 0.22 5.01
N LEU A 166 3.49 0.01 4.01
CA LEU A 166 3.91 -0.17 2.63
C LEU A 166 4.63 1.08 2.10
N LEU A 167 4.10 2.26 2.36
CA LEU A 167 4.74 3.52 1.99
C LEU A 167 6.08 3.71 2.70
N LEU A 168 6.20 3.29 3.96
CA LEU A 168 7.49 3.24 4.67
C LEU A 168 8.46 2.24 4.01
N MET A 169 7.99 1.10 3.49
CA MET A 169 8.85 0.19 2.72
C MET A 169 9.39 0.89 1.46
N LEU A 170 8.54 1.57 0.70
CA LEU A 170 8.94 2.31 -0.50
C LEU A 170 9.96 3.43 -0.19
N ILE A 171 9.71 4.22 0.87
CA ILE A 171 10.67 5.22 1.37
C ILE A 171 11.96 4.54 1.84
N GLY A 172 11.83 3.43 2.54
CA GLY A 172 12.94 2.65 3.10
C GLY A 172 13.89 2.12 2.01
N THR A 173 13.36 1.70 0.84
CA THR A 173 14.21 1.30 -0.29
C THR A 173 15.07 2.43 -0.81
N ASP A 174 14.50 3.65 -0.88
CA ASP A 174 15.22 4.84 -1.32
C ASP A 174 16.30 5.24 -0.29
N ILE A 175 15.95 5.28 1.00
CA ILE A 175 16.88 5.57 2.09
C ILE A 175 18.03 4.56 2.09
N ARG A 176 17.73 3.28 1.95
CA ARG A 176 18.76 2.23 1.92
C ARG A 176 19.71 2.41 0.76
N ARG A 177 19.20 2.76 -0.42
CA ARG A 177 20.03 3.03 -1.60
C ARG A 177 20.96 4.22 -1.39
N GLU A 178 20.47 5.27 -0.73
CA GLU A 178 21.22 6.50 -0.48
C GLU A 178 22.23 6.38 0.65
N THR A 179 21.87 5.67 1.73
CA THR A 179 22.62 5.66 3.00
C THR A 179 23.16 4.30 3.40
N GLY A 180 22.71 3.21 2.77
CA GLY A 180 23.01 1.84 3.18
C GLY A 180 22.17 1.35 4.38
N LYS A 181 21.41 2.21 5.08
CA LYS A 181 20.64 1.88 6.29
C LYS A 181 19.33 1.20 5.93
N GLY A 182 19.06 0.01 6.50
CA GLY A 182 17.86 -0.79 6.21
C GLY A 182 16.71 -0.64 7.22
N ALA A 183 16.92 0.05 8.34
CA ALA A 183 15.98 0.07 9.45
C ALA A 183 14.55 0.48 9.03
N VAL A 184 14.39 1.56 8.23
CA VAL A 184 13.06 2.02 7.78
C VAL A 184 12.37 0.96 6.93
N LEU A 185 13.11 0.28 6.03
CA LEU A 185 12.56 -0.80 5.21
C LEU A 185 12.14 -2.00 6.08
N THR A 186 12.98 -2.39 7.05
CA THR A 186 12.65 -3.46 8.01
C THR A 186 11.41 -3.10 8.83
N THR A 187 11.35 -1.88 9.39
CA THR A 187 10.19 -1.42 10.18
C THR A 187 8.91 -1.41 9.34
N GLY A 188 8.98 -0.91 8.08
CA GLY A 188 7.85 -0.97 7.15
C GLY A 188 7.39 -2.41 6.89
N THR A 189 8.34 -3.35 6.72
CA THR A 189 8.03 -4.77 6.51
C THR A 189 7.37 -5.40 7.74
N VAL A 190 7.91 -5.17 8.94
CA VAL A 190 7.30 -5.64 10.20
C VAL A 190 5.89 -5.08 10.35
N GLY A 191 5.72 -3.77 10.16
CA GLY A 191 4.41 -3.13 10.23
C GLY A 191 3.41 -3.70 9.21
N LEU A 192 3.82 -3.93 7.96
CA LEU A 192 2.98 -4.56 6.93
C LEU A 192 2.54 -5.97 7.34
N ILE A 193 3.48 -6.81 7.82
CA ILE A 193 3.18 -8.19 8.22
C ILE A 193 2.20 -8.22 9.40
N LEU A 194 2.46 -7.45 10.44
CA LEU A 194 1.62 -7.42 11.64
C LEU A 194 0.25 -6.80 11.37
N SER A 195 0.15 -5.88 10.39
CA SER A 195 -1.12 -5.27 10.01
C SER A 195 -2.01 -6.20 9.19
N SER A 196 -1.43 -6.92 8.23
CA SER A 196 -2.21 -7.82 7.38
C SER A 196 -1.33 -8.80 6.62
N TYR A 197 -1.26 -10.04 7.08
CA TYR A 197 -0.55 -11.10 6.34
C TYR A 197 -1.07 -11.27 4.91
N TYR A 198 -2.35 -10.96 4.68
CA TYR A 198 -3.01 -11.09 3.38
C TYR A 198 -2.39 -10.19 2.30
N PHE A 199 -2.00 -8.96 2.66
CA PHE A 199 -1.41 -8.00 1.73
C PHE A 199 0.13 -8.09 1.66
N VAL A 200 0.77 -8.93 2.48
CA VAL A 200 2.23 -9.09 2.48
C VAL A 200 2.78 -9.51 1.11
N PRO A 201 2.24 -10.56 0.42
CA PRO A 201 2.78 -10.96 -0.88
C PRO A 201 2.73 -9.83 -1.90
N ALA A 202 1.59 -9.15 -2.01
CA ALA A 202 1.42 -8.05 -2.95
C ALA A 202 2.26 -6.82 -2.58
N GLY A 203 2.40 -6.51 -1.29
CA GLY A 203 3.24 -5.41 -0.81
C GLY A 203 4.73 -5.66 -1.07
N VAL A 204 5.19 -6.88 -0.86
CA VAL A 204 6.58 -7.30 -1.17
C VAL A 204 6.83 -7.23 -2.69
N VAL A 205 5.90 -7.73 -3.51
CA VAL A 205 6.01 -7.66 -4.98
C VAL A 205 5.99 -6.20 -5.46
N SER A 206 5.08 -5.36 -4.94
CA SER A 206 5.03 -3.93 -5.26
C SER A 206 6.36 -3.22 -4.93
N THR A 207 6.90 -3.48 -3.72
CA THR A 207 8.21 -2.97 -3.31
C THR A 207 9.34 -3.53 -4.19
N GLY A 208 9.29 -4.81 -4.55
CA GLY A 208 10.23 -5.45 -5.46
C GLY A 208 10.24 -4.81 -6.85
N LEU A 209 9.07 -4.54 -7.43
CA LEU A 209 8.94 -3.81 -8.69
C LEU A 209 9.57 -2.42 -8.61
N TRP A 210 9.37 -1.71 -7.48
CA TRP A 210 10.00 -0.42 -7.24
C TRP A 210 11.52 -0.53 -7.17
N ILE A 211 12.06 -1.53 -6.48
CA ILE A 211 13.51 -1.80 -6.41
C ILE A 211 14.05 -2.04 -7.81
N LEU A 212 13.44 -2.97 -8.57
CA LEU A 212 13.85 -3.34 -9.93
C LEU A 212 13.86 -2.13 -10.88
N ALA A 213 12.81 -1.32 -10.83
CA ALA A 213 12.70 -0.12 -11.66
C ALA A 213 13.78 0.94 -11.38
N ASN A 214 14.40 0.87 -10.23
CA ASN A 214 15.41 1.84 -9.80
C ASN A 214 16.84 1.32 -9.86
N ILE A 215 17.06 0.07 -10.28
CA ILE A 215 18.40 -0.46 -10.55
C ILE A 215 18.89 0.09 -11.90
N PRO A 216 20.05 0.76 -11.97
CA PRO A 216 20.57 1.25 -13.24
C PRO A 216 20.86 0.10 -14.22
N ILE A 217 20.27 0.13 -15.41
CA ILE A 217 20.45 -0.91 -16.42
C ILE A 217 21.78 -0.74 -17.18
N LYS A 218 22.21 0.52 -17.40
CA LYS A 218 23.40 0.83 -18.19
C LYS A 218 24.70 0.55 -17.42
N GLY A 219 25.54 -0.32 -17.97
CA GLY A 219 26.88 -0.61 -17.45
C GLY A 219 26.92 -1.60 -16.29
N ASN A 220 25.80 -2.18 -15.87
CA ASN A 220 25.77 -3.19 -14.84
C ASN A 220 25.79 -4.61 -15.42
N THR A 221 26.67 -5.45 -14.85
CA THR A 221 26.62 -6.90 -15.10
C THR A 221 25.44 -7.51 -14.35
N PHE A 222 24.96 -8.67 -14.80
CA PHE A 222 23.93 -9.45 -14.09
C PHE A 222 24.28 -9.64 -12.60
N ARG A 223 25.56 -9.87 -12.31
CA ARG A 223 26.07 -10.02 -10.93
C ARG A 223 25.82 -8.76 -10.09
N SER A 224 26.12 -7.57 -10.60
CA SER A 224 25.91 -6.33 -9.84
C SER A 224 24.42 -6.01 -9.65
N TRP A 225 23.60 -6.38 -10.61
CA TRP A 225 22.15 -6.27 -10.54
C TRP A 225 21.58 -7.20 -9.44
N MET A 226 22.00 -8.46 -9.42
CA MET A 226 21.61 -9.43 -8.39
C MET A 226 22.09 -9.02 -6.99
N GLN A 227 23.32 -8.51 -6.87
CA GLN A 227 23.85 -8.00 -5.60
C GLN A 227 23.00 -6.85 -5.03
N GLU A 228 22.54 -5.92 -5.89
CA GLU A 228 21.67 -4.84 -5.44
C GLU A 228 20.30 -5.36 -5.02
N LEU A 229 19.74 -6.31 -5.75
CA LEU A 229 18.46 -6.95 -5.38
C LEU A 229 18.56 -7.67 -4.03
N ILE A 230 19.62 -8.43 -3.79
CA ILE A 230 19.87 -9.10 -2.51
C ILE A 230 20.05 -8.06 -1.40
N ARG A 231 20.88 -7.04 -1.64
CA ARG A 231 21.13 -5.97 -0.68
C ARG A 231 19.82 -5.28 -0.24
N GLN A 232 18.91 -5.03 -1.16
CA GLN A 232 17.59 -4.43 -0.87
C GLN A 232 16.62 -5.44 -0.24
N GLY A 233 16.73 -6.72 -0.57
CA GLY A 233 15.87 -7.78 -0.04
C GLY A 233 16.19 -8.17 1.41
N LEU A 234 17.45 -8.05 1.86
CA LEU A 234 17.85 -8.44 3.22
C LEU A 234 17.02 -7.79 4.34
N PRO A 235 16.74 -6.46 4.35
CA PRO A 235 15.89 -5.86 5.38
C PRO A 235 14.45 -6.39 5.36
N VAL A 236 13.93 -6.76 4.20
CA VAL A 236 12.60 -7.38 4.07
C VAL A 236 12.63 -8.78 4.70
N LEU A 237 13.68 -9.56 4.42
CA LEU A 237 13.88 -10.86 5.04
C LEU A 237 14.00 -10.75 6.57
N TYR A 238 14.81 -9.80 7.08
CA TYR A 238 14.91 -9.56 8.52
C TYR A 238 13.56 -9.16 9.14
N GLY A 239 12.77 -8.33 8.47
CA GLY A 239 11.41 -8.00 8.91
C GLY A 239 10.51 -9.24 8.99
N GLY A 240 10.61 -10.15 8.00
CA GLY A 240 9.91 -11.44 8.02
C GLY A 240 10.35 -12.33 9.19
N LEU A 241 11.66 -12.47 9.41
CA LEU A 241 12.21 -13.26 10.52
C LEU A 241 11.77 -12.71 11.89
N LEU A 242 11.77 -11.39 12.08
CA LEU A 242 11.28 -10.77 13.31
C LEU A 242 9.78 -11.05 13.57
N CYS A 243 9.01 -11.30 12.53
CA CYS A 243 7.58 -11.61 12.62
C CYS A 243 7.28 -13.12 12.64
N MET A 244 8.27 -14.01 12.73
CA MET A 244 8.03 -15.46 12.69
C MET A 244 7.15 -15.96 13.83
N PHE A 245 7.17 -15.31 14.99
CA PHE A 245 6.26 -15.62 16.11
C PHE A 245 4.78 -15.51 15.73
N TYR A 246 4.47 -14.68 14.73
CA TYR A 246 3.13 -14.48 14.18
C TYR A 246 2.91 -15.26 12.88
N LEU A 247 3.87 -15.22 11.96
CA LEU A 247 3.73 -15.86 10.65
C LEU A 247 3.66 -17.39 10.73
N ALA A 248 4.43 -18.02 11.64
CA ALA A 248 4.43 -19.47 11.74
C ALA A 248 3.07 -20.04 12.22
N PRO A 249 2.46 -19.55 13.31
CA PRO A 249 1.13 -20.01 13.69
C PRO A 249 0.03 -19.65 12.70
N VAL A 250 0.13 -18.50 12.01
CA VAL A 250 -0.79 -18.12 10.92
C VAL A 250 -0.68 -19.11 9.77
N ALA A 251 0.53 -19.46 9.35
CA ALA A 251 0.75 -20.47 8.30
C ALA A 251 0.17 -21.83 8.72
N GLY A 252 0.45 -22.27 9.94
CA GLY A 252 -0.12 -23.51 10.49
C GLY A 252 -1.67 -23.51 10.45
N ALA A 253 -2.29 -22.40 10.86
CA ALA A 253 -3.74 -22.25 10.81
C ALA A 253 -4.30 -22.26 9.36
N LEU A 254 -3.60 -21.63 8.41
CA LEU A 254 -4.02 -21.63 7.01
C LEU A 254 -3.92 -23.00 6.35
N PHE A 255 -2.88 -23.79 6.69
CA PHE A 255 -2.71 -25.14 6.14
C PHE A 255 -3.67 -26.17 6.73
N SER A 256 -4.10 -25.99 7.97
CA SER A 256 -4.94 -26.97 8.69
C SER A 256 -6.45 -26.78 8.52
N GLY A 257 -6.94 -25.61 8.11
CA GLY A 257 -8.38 -25.35 8.23
C GLY A 257 -9.05 -24.54 7.14
N ARG A 258 -8.35 -24.01 6.16
CA ARG A 258 -9.01 -23.18 5.15
C ARG A 258 -9.47 -24.01 3.96
N SER A 259 -10.79 -24.03 3.70
CA SER A 259 -11.32 -24.62 2.48
C SER A 259 -10.67 -23.97 1.25
N LYS A 260 -10.13 -24.77 0.34
CA LYS A 260 -9.67 -24.31 -0.95
C LYS A 260 -10.90 -23.75 -1.68
N GLY A 261 -10.81 -22.50 -2.14
CA GLY A 261 -11.84 -21.91 -2.98
C GLY A 261 -12.05 -22.73 -4.27
N GLU A 262 -13.09 -22.45 -5.00
CA GLU A 262 -13.37 -23.11 -6.29
C GLU A 262 -12.12 -23.10 -7.16
N GLY A 263 -11.65 -24.30 -7.52
CA GLY A 263 -10.46 -24.49 -8.33
C GLY A 263 -10.69 -23.92 -9.73
N ARG A 264 -9.98 -22.86 -10.10
CA ARG A 264 -9.94 -22.38 -11.49
C ARG A 264 -9.04 -23.28 -12.33
N SER A 265 -9.46 -23.57 -13.55
CA SER A 265 -8.60 -24.29 -14.51
C SER A 265 -7.39 -23.41 -14.88
N TRP A 266 -6.26 -24.03 -15.21
CA TRP A 266 -5.06 -23.32 -15.68
C TRP A 266 -5.34 -22.40 -16.89
N LYS A 267 -6.27 -22.82 -17.78
CA LYS A 267 -6.72 -21.98 -18.89
C LYS A 267 -7.34 -20.67 -18.39
N GLN A 268 -8.22 -20.73 -17.40
CA GLN A 268 -8.85 -19.53 -16.81
C GLN A 268 -7.86 -18.64 -16.05
N LEU A 269 -6.78 -19.20 -15.51
CA LEU A 269 -5.74 -18.41 -14.84
C LEU A 269 -4.78 -17.70 -15.81
N LEU A 270 -4.53 -18.30 -16.97
CA LEU A 270 -3.58 -17.77 -17.95
C LEU A 270 -4.24 -16.87 -19.02
N LEU A 271 -5.54 -17.03 -19.25
CA LEU A 271 -6.26 -16.16 -20.18
C LEU A 271 -6.37 -14.73 -19.63
N PRO A 272 -6.00 -13.73 -20.44
CA PRO A 272 -6.13 -12.33 -20.06
C PRO A 272 -7.59 -11.98 -19.70
N ASP A 273 -7.78 -11.31 -18.57
CA ASP A 273 -9.07 -10.82 -18.11
C ASP A 273 -9.07 -9.30 -18.11
N PHE A 274 -9.77 -8.70 -19.05
CA PHE A 274 -9.90 -7.25 -19.25
C PHE A 274 -11.13 -6.66 -18.55
N SER A 275 -11.73 -7.37 -17.59
CA SER A 275 -12.84 -6.82 -16.82
C SER A 275 -12.44 -5.52 -16.12
N THR A 276 -13.20 -4.46 -16.37
CA THR A 276 -12.92 -3.10 -15.88
C THR A 276 -13.09 -2.97 -14.36
N GLU A 277 -13.91 -3.82 -13.77
CA GLU A 277 -14.22 -3.82 -12.33
C GLU A 277 -13.00 -3.99 -11.43
N LYS A 278 -11.94 -4.64 -11.92
CA LYS A 278 -10.70 -4.83 -11.16
C LYS A 278 -9.91 -3.54 -11.00
N VAL A 279 -10.06 -2.62 -11.93
CA VAL A 279 -9.20 -1.44 -12.07
C VAL A 279 -9.97 -0.16 -11.87
N LEU A 280 -11.17 -0.05 -12.47
CA LEU A 280 -11.95 1.18 -12.51
C LEU A 280 -13.04 1.22 -11.44
N TYR A 281 -13.11 2.33 -10.73
CA TYR A 281 -14.21 2.76 -9.84
C TYR A 281 -14.69 1.77 -8.78
N SER A 282 -14.22 0.54 -8.78
CA SER A 282 -14.63 -0.47 -7.80
C SER A 282 -13.88 -0.31 -6.47
N PRO A 283 -14.56 -0.38 -5.32
CA PRO A 283 -13.90 -0.41 -4.03
C PRO A 283 -13.13 -1.72 -3.79
N TYR A 284 -13.49 -2.80 -4.48
CA TYR A 284 -12.84 -4.11 -4.36
C TYR A 284 -11.71 -4.32 -5.38
N GLY A 285 -11.36 -3.30 -6.14
CA GLY A 285 -10.21 -3.25 -7.03
C GLY A 285 -9.28 -2.11 -6.67
N LEU A 286 -8.60 -1.54 -7.67
CA LEU A 286 -7.74 -0.36 -7.49
C LEU A 286 -8.51 0.95 -7.30
N GLY A 287 -9.77 0.99 -7.72
CA GLY A 287 -10.60 2.19 -7.65
C GLY A 287 -10.05 3.37 -8.46
N LEU A 288 -9.36 3.08 -9.58
CA LEU A 288 -8.78 4.11 -10.44
C LEU A 288 -9.86 4.82 -11.25
N THR A 289 -9.58 6.06 -11.64
CA THR A 289 -10.34 6.79 -12.66
C THR A 289 -9.90 6.34 -14.06
N ALA A 290 -10.77 6.50 -15.06
CA ALA A 290 -10.43 6.24 -16.46
C ALA A 290 -9.17 7.00 -16.90
N MET A 291 -9.00 8.25 -16.43
CA MET A 291 -7.83 9.06 -16.73
C MET A 291 -6.52 8.38 -16.24
N ALA A 292 -6.51 7.80 -15.05
CA ALA A 292 -5.32 7.10 -14.53
C ALA A 292 -4.97 5.88 -15.40
N VAL A 293 -5.98 5.14 -15.88
CA VAL A 293 -5.78 4.00 -16.80
C VAL A 293 -5.22 4.46 -18.14
N ILE A 294 -5.75 5.54 -18.71
CA ILE A 294 -5.23 6.15 -19.95
C ILE A 294 -3.76 6.53 -19.77
N LEU A 295 -3.39 7.14 -18.63
CA LEU A 295 -2.00 7.49 -18.33
C LEU A 295 -1.09 6.26 -18.25
N LEU A 296 -1.57 5.15 -17.68
CA LEU A 296 -0.81 3.88 -17.69
C LEU A 296 -0.58 3.38 -19.12
N CYS A 297 -1.60 3.43 -19.98
CA CYS A 297 -1.47 3.05 -21.39
C CYS A 297 -0.47 3.95 -22.15
N ILE A 298 -0.49 5.26 -21.88
CA ILE A 298 0.50 6.19 -22.45
C ILE A 298 1.92 5.79 -22.04
N TRP A 299 2.15 5.42 -20.78
CA TRP A 299 3.47 5.00 -20.31
C TRP A 299 3.98 3.73 -20.98
N ILE A 300 3.12 2.80 -21.35
CA ILE A 300 3.52 1.58 -22.10
C ILE A 300 4.17 1.97 -23.43
N GLY A 301 3.65 2.99 -24.12
CA GLY A 301 4.21 3.53 -25.36
C GLY A 301 5.38 4.53 -25.18
N TRP A 302 5.72 4.94 -23.96
CA TRP A 302 6.68 6.02 -23.73
C TRP A 302 8.14 5.56 -23.83
N LYS A 303 9.05 6.50 -24.13
CA LYS A 303 10.49 6.20 -24.28
C LYS A 303 11.23 6.02 -22.94
N SER A 304 10.63 6.40 -21.80
CA SER A 304 11.26 6.24 -20.49
C SER A 304 11.34 4.79 -20.07
N CYS A 305 12.54 4.30 -19.80
CA CYS A 305 12.76 2.89 -19.47
C CYS A 305 12.14 2.48 -18.12
N LYS A 306 12.21 3.36 -17.10
CA LYS A 306 11.73 3.08 -15.74
C LYS A 306 10.20 3.05 -15.66
N GLU A 307 9.55 4.14 -16.08
CA GLU A 307 8.11 4.29 -16.00
C GLU A 307 7.41 3.30 -16.93
N ARG A 308 7.97 3.07 -18.12
CA ARG A 308 7.48 2.05 -19.06
C ARG A 308 7.52 0.65 -18.44
N MET A 309 8.64 0.27 -17.82
CA MET A 309 8.78 -1.03 -17.16
C MET A 309 7.72 -1.20 -16.07
N LEU A 310 7.54 -0.19 -15.19
CA LEU A 310 6.51 -0.22 -14.15
C LEU A 310 5.11 -0.36 -14.74
N ALA A 311 4.77 0.42 -15.77
CA ALA A 311 3.45 0.37 -16.41
C ALA A 311 3.18 -1.00 -17.05
N VAL A 312 4.17 -1.58 -17.74
CA VAL A 312 4.06 -2.94 -18.34
C VAL A 312 3.88 -3.99 -17.25
N CYS A 313 4.69 -3.96 -16.19
CA CYS A 313 4.56 -4.91 -15.07
C CYS A 313 3.19 -4.80 -14.40
N LEU A 314 2.69 -3.58 -14.18
CA LEU A 314 1.35 -3.37 -13.63
C LEU A 314 0.25 -3.90 -14.57
N ALA A 315 0.37 -3.64 -15.87
CA ALA A 315 -0.58 -4.18 -16.85
C ALA A 315 -0.62 -5.71 -16.81
N VAL A 316 0.53 -6.37 -16.76
CA VAL A 316 0.62 -7.84 -16.61
C VAL A 316 -0.05 -8.31 -15.32
N VAL A 317 0.26 -7.66 -14.18
CA VAL A 317 -0.32 -8.03 -12.87
C VAL A 317 -1.84 -7.88 -12.87
N PHE A 318 -2.38 -6.84 -13.49
CA PHE A 318 -3.82 -6.55 -13.46
C PHE A 318 -4.61 -7.40 -14.46
N VAL A 319 -4.02 -7.72 -15.60
CA VAL A 319 -4.69 -8.42 -16.70
C VAL A 319 -4.65 -9.94 -16.53
N LEU A 320 -3.58 -10.49 -15.94
CA LEU A 320 -3.44 -11.93 -15.79
C LEU A 320 -4.00 -12.44 -14.46
N PRO A 321 -5.09 -13.25 -14.45
CA PRO A 321 -5.67 -13.80 -13.22
C PRO A 321 -4.71 -14.63 -12.38
N VAL A 322 -3.72 -15.27 -13.00
CA VAL A 322 -2.67 -16.02 -12.29
C VAL A 322 -1.91 -15.13 -11.30
N CYS A 323 -1.70 -13.85 -11.61
CA CYS A 323 -1.03 -12.93 -10.69
C CYS A 323 -1.87 -12.72 -9.41
N SER A 324 -3.17 -12.44 -9.55
CA SER A 324 -4.04 -12.28 -8.38
C SER A 324 -4.21 -13.58 -7.61
N TRP A 325 -4.25 -14.72 -8.28
CA TRP A 325 -4.31 -16.03 -7.67
C TRP A 325 -3.04 -16.34 -6.85
N THR A 326 -1.86 -16.12 -7.43
CA THR A 326 -0.56 -16.32 -6.74
C THR A 326 -0.42 -15.39 -5.54
N LEU A 327 -0.78 -14.11 -5.69
CA LEU A 327 -0.73 -13.13 -4.61
C LEU A 327 -1.71 -13.44 -3.47
N ASN A 328 -2.75 -14.23 -3.72
CA ASN A 328 -3.68 -14.78 -2.72
C ASN A 328 -3.26 -16.16 -2.17
N GLY A 329 -2.01 -16.57 -2.35
CA GLY A 329 -1.51 -17.85 -1.86
C GLY A 329 -2.08 -19.07 -2.58
N GLY A 330 -2.51 -18.92 -3.84
CA GLY A 330 -3.04 -20.01 -4.67
C GLY A 330 -4.48 -20.45 -4.32
N LEU A 331 -5.19 -19.68 -3.50
CA LEU A 331 -6.53 -20.05 -3.03
C LEU A 331 -7.63 -19.59 -4.00
N TYR A 332 -7.62 -18.32 -4.37
CA TYR A 332 -8.62 -17.71 -5.27
C TYR A 332 -8.09 -16.43 -5.92
N ALA A 333 -8.64 -16.04 -7.06
CA ALA A 333 -8.31 -14.79 -7.72
C ALA A 333 -9.31 -13.70 -7.30
N ARG A 334 -8.83 -12.68 -6.59
CA ARG A 334 -9.63 -11.52 -6.14
C ARG A 334 -8.85 -10.23 -6.37
N SER A 335 -9.53 -9.22 -6.91
CA SER A 335 -8.91 -7.96 -7.31
C SER A 335 -8.44 -7.08 -6.14
N LYS A 336 -8.98 -7.24 -4.94
CA LYS A 336 -8.54 -6.48 -3.74
C LYS A 336 -7.05 -6.65 -3.43
N VAL A 337 -6.43 -7.75 -3.86
CA VAL A 337 -4.99 -7.98 -3.68
C VAL A 337 -4.13 -7.00 -4.47
N PHE A 338 -4.71 -6.24 -5.39
CA PHE A 338 -4.00 -5.23 -6.18
C PHE A 338 -3.81 -3.89 -5.45
N LEU A 339 -4.50 -3.65 -4.34
CA LEU A 339 -4.40 -2.38 -3.58
C LEU A 339 -2.95 -1.96 -3.25
N PRO A 340 -2.02 -2.87 -2.89
CA PRO A 340 -0.62 -2.49 -2.65
C PRO A 340 0.14 -1.92 -3.86
N PHE A 341 -0.40 -2.01 -5.07
CA PHE A 341 0.20 -1.40 -6.26
C PHE A 341 -0.26 0.05 -6.50
N LEU A 342 -1.28 0.50 -5.77
CA LEU A 342 -1.85 1.84 -5.93
C LEU A 342 -0.82 2.98 -5.76
N PRO A 343 0.12 2.95 -4.79
CA PRO A 343 1.18 3.95 -4.70
C PRO A 343 2.02 4.07 -5.98
N ILE A 344 2.35 2.95 -6.64
CA ILE A 344 3.12 2.97 -7.90
C ILE A 344 2.29 3.61 -9.02
N VAL A 345 0.98 3.37 -9.08
CA VAL A 345 0.09 4.04 -10.03
C VAL A 345 0.10 5.56 -9.78
N CYS A 346 0.00 5.99 -8.53
CA CYS A 346 0.08 7.41 -8.16
C CYS A 346 1.43 8.02 -8.54
N TYR A 347 2.53 7.27 -8.39
CA TYR A 347 3.85 7.68 -8.88
C TYR A 347 3.85 7.90 -10.40
N LEU A 348 3.32 6.97 -11.18
CA LEU A 348 3.28 7.10 -12.64
C LEU A 348 2.47 8.33 -13.08
N CYS A 349 1.35 8.61 -12.43
CA CYS A 349 0.57 9.83 -12.67
C CYS A 349 1.35 11.11 -12.31
N ALA A 350 2.00 11.14 -11.15
CA ALA A 350 2.83 12.27 -10.74
C ALA A 350 4.05 12.49 -11.65
N ALA A 351 4.67 11.41 -12.12
CA ALA A 351 5.79 11.47 -13.07
C ALA A 351 5.36 12.02 -14.43
N PHE A 352 4.15 11.69 -14.88
CA PHE A 352 3.59 12.25 -16.11
C PHE A 352 3.40 13.76 -16.00
N LEU A 353 2.82 14.25 -14.92
CA LEU A 353 2.64 15.69 -14.67
C LEU A 353 3.97 16.44 -14.71
N LYS A 354 5.01 15.90 -14.06
CA LYS A 354 6.37 16.45 -14.07
C LYS A 354 6.96 16.57 -15.49
N ASN A 355 6.75 15.56 -16.33
CA ASN A 355 7.30 15.57 -17.70
C ASN A 355 6.58 16.60 -18.57
N ARG A 356 5.27 16.74 -18.45
CA ARG A 356 4.47 17.77 -19.16
C ARG A 356 4.87 19.18 -18.76
N GLU A 357 5.15 19.47 -17.50
CA GLU A 357 5.63 20.79 -17.07
C GLU A 357 6.99 21.13 -17.71
N LYS A 358 7.90 20.17 -17.80
CA LYS A 358 9.19 20.37 -18.46
C LYS A 358 9.08 20.62 -19.96
N GLU A 359 8.17 19.93 -20.65
CA GLU A 359 7.90 20.16 -22.07
C GLU A 359 7.36 21.57 -22.30
N LYS A 360 6.33 21.99 -21.54
CA LYS A 360 5.79 23.36 -21.61
C LYS A 360 6.84 24.43 -21.34
N TYR A 361 7.76 24.20 -20.40
CA TYR A 361 8.84 25.13 -20.11
C TYR A 361 9.82 25.24 -21.30
N ARG A 362 10.16 24.11 -21.94
CA ARG A 362 11.02 24.09 -23.13
C ARG A 362 10.37 24.82 -24.31
N GLU A 363 9.10 24.58 -24.57
CA GLU A 363 8.32 25.24 -25.63
C GLU A 363 8.27 26.75 -25.42
N ARG A 364 7.99 27.22 -24.19
CA ARG A 364 8.00 28.64 -23.86
C ARG A 364 9.36 29.28 -24.07
N LYS A 365 10.46 28.60 -23.68
CA LYS A 365 11.81 29.09 -23.87
C LYS A 365 12.14 29.19 -25.36
N LEU A 366 11.83 28.18 -26.17
CA LEU A 366 12.03 28.23 -27.62
C LEU A 366 11.23 29.36 -28.26
N SER A 367 9.99 29.60 -27.84
CA SER A 367 9.15 30.67 -28.35
C SER A 367 9.65 32.07 -27.91
N SER A 368 10.31 32.19 -26.74
CA SER A 368 10.95 33.46 -26.32
C SER A 368 12.20 33.74 -27.09
N ASP A 369 13.01 32.72 -27.40
CA ASP A 369 14.28 32.86 -28.12
C ASP A 369 14.06 33.12 -29.63
N MET A 370 12.86 32.82 -30.16
CA MET A 370 12.46 33.07 -31.56
C MET A 370 11.79 34.45 -31.79
N ARG A 371 11.55 35.26 -30.74
CA ARG A 371 11.04 36.63 -30.95
C ARG A 371 12.17 37.51 -31.46
N PRO A 372 12.05 38.12 -32.67
CA PRO A 372 13.05 39.09 -33.13
C PRO A 372 13.09 40.24 -32.14
N ALA A 373 14.31 40.71 -31.84
CA ALA A 373 14.50 41.94 -31.11
C ALA A 373 13.81 43.06 -31.93
N ALA A 374 12.74 43.63 -31.40
CA ALA A 374 12.00 44.74 -32.01
C ALA A 374 12.76 46.06 -31.74
#